data_2e175431f8e9c7c69f67737929cea6c3
#
_entry.id   2e175431f8e9c7c69f67737929cea6c3
#
_cell.length_a   1.000
_cell.length_b   1.000
_cell.length_c   1.000
_cell.angle_alpha   90.00
_cell.angle_beta   90.00
_cell.angle_gamma   90.00
#
_symmetry.space_group_name_H-M   'P 1'
#
loop_
_entity.id
_entity.type
_entity.pdbx_description
1 polymer ?
#
loop_
_entity_poly.entity_id
_entity_poly.type
_entity_poly.pdbx_seq_one_letter_code
_entity_poly.pdbx_strand_id
1 'polypeptide(L)'
;IALGAGISDGMGFGDNAKAAIMTRGLAEISRLGVAMGANPLTFIGLSGVGDLVVTCTSVHSRNWRAGNLLGQGQPLEEVLANMGMVVEGVATTKAAVELAQQLGVEMPITQTIYNVLYNGEDIKKAAKEIMLRDGKMENEFSLR
;
A
#
# COMPACT_ATOMS: atom_id res chain seq x y z
N ILE A 1 2.42 0.29 0.21
CA ILE A 1 1.70 -0.90 -0.27
C ILE A 1 1.90 -2.10 0.67
N ALA A 2 3.13 -2.38 1.08
CA ALA A 2 3.40 -3.49 2.01
C ALA A 2 2.65 -3.37 3.34
N LEU A 3 2.47 -2.16 3.87
CA LEU A 3 1.61 -1.92 5.02
C LEU A 3 0.16 -2.37 4.73
N GLY A 4 -0.37 -2.02 3.57
CA GLY A 4 -1.71 -2.42 3.15
C GLY A 4 -1.87 -3.93 3.00
N ALA A 5 -0.88 -4.60 2.42
CA ALA A 5 -0.86 -6.06 2.33
C ALA A 5 -0.85 -6.70 3.71
N GLY A 6 -0.05 -6.15 4.63
CA GLY A 6 -0.01 -6.60 6.02
C GLY A 6 -1.35 -6.42 6.73
N ILE A 7 -2.00 -5.28 6.56
CA ILE A 7 -3.33 -5.01 7.12
C ILE A 7 -4.33 -6.04 6.62
N SER A 8 -4.35 -6.31 5.32
CA SER A 8 -5.23 -7.31 4.72
C SER A 8 -5.02 -8.70 5.33
N ASP A 9 -3.77 -9.12 5.46
CA ASP A 9 -3.44 -10.41 6.08
C ASP A 9 -3.84 -10.45 7.56
N GLY A 10 -3.59 -9.38 8.30
CA GLY A 10 -3.96 -9.27 9.71
C GLY A 10 -5.47 -9.31 9.94
N MET A 11 -6.25 -8.84 8.98
CA MET A 11 -7.73 -8.92 9.01
C MET A 11 -8.27 -10.25 8.49
N GLY A 12 -7.42 -11.12 7.95
CA GLY A 12 -7.82 -12.43 7.48
C GLY A 12 -8.54 -12.45 6.13
N PHE A 13 -8.31 -11.47 5.26
CA PHE A 13 -8.99 -11.40 3.96
C PHE A 13 -8.49 -12.40 2.92
N GLY A 14 -7.34 -13.04 3.14
CA GLY A 14 -6.82 -14.07 2.26
C GLY A 14 -6.01 -13.57 1.07
N ASP A 15 -5.54 -14.53 0.26
CA ASP A 15 -4.53 -14.27 -0.78
C ASP A 15 -5.06 -13.45 -1.96
N ASN A 16 -6.34 -13.63 -2.33
CA ASN A 16 -6.93 -12.87 -3.44
C ASN A 16 -7.01 -11.38 -3.13
N ALA A 17 -7.40 -11.03 -1.90
CA ALA A 17 -7.42 -9.64 -1.45
C ALA A 17 -6.02 -9.03 -1.44
N LYS A 18 -5.03 -9.76 -0.94
CA LYS A 18 -3.64 -9.33 -0.96
C LYS A 18 -3.13 -9.13 -2.39
N ALA A 19 -3.41 -10.07 -3.29
CA ALA A 19 -3.04 -9.94 -4.69
C ALA A 19 -3.66 -8.69 -5.35
N ALA A 20 -4.90 -8.39 -5.04
CA ALA A 20 -5.57 -7.18 -5.53
C ALA A 20 -4.88 -5.90 -5.04
N ILE A 21 -4.50 -5.84 -3.76
CA ILE A 21 -3.76 -4.71 -3.19
C ILE A 21 -2.40 -4.55 -3.86
N MET A 22 -1.69 -5.65 -4.09
CA MET A 22 -0.38 -5.63 -4.76
C MET A 22 -0.48 -5.15 -6.20
N THR A 23 -1.45 -5.67 -6.95
CA THR A 23 -1.66 -5.30 -8.35
C THR A 23 -2.01 -3.82 -8.51
N ARG A 24 -2.95 -3.34 -7.71
CA ARG A 24 -3.34 -1.92 -7.72
C ARG A 24 -2.26 -1.02 -7.14
N GLY A 25 -1.59 -1.48 -6.11
CA GLY A 25 -0.46 -0.77 -5.52
C GLY A 25 0.66 -0.57 -6.53
N LEU A 26 0.97 -1.58 -7.33
CA LEU A 26 1.94 -1.47 -8.41
C LEU A 26 1.49 -0.43 -9.45
N ALA A 27 0.21 -0.40 -9.80
CA ALA A 27 -0.33 0.60 -10.71
C ALA A 27 -0.16 2.03 -10.16
N GLU A 28 -0.41 2.23 -8.88
CA GLU A 28 -0.18 3.52 -8.23
C GLU A 28 1.29 3.93 -8.25
N ILE A 29 2.18 3.02 -7.89
CA ILE A 29 3.64 3.24 -7.92
C ILE A 29 4.08 3.60 -9.34
N SER A 30 3.60 2.88 -10.33
CA SER A 30 3.94 3.11 -11.73
C SER A 30 3.46 4.49 -12.20
N ARG A 31 2.23 4.88 -11.86
CA ARG A 31 1.71 6.22 -12.20
C ARG A 31 2.56 7.33 -11.60
N LEU A 32 2.92 7.19 -10.34
CA LEU A 32 3.77 8.19 -9.67
C LEU A 32 5.14 8.23 -10.32
N GLY A 33 5.76 7.08 -10.54
CA GLY A 33 7.08 6.98 -11.17
C GLY A 33 7.11 7.57 -12.58
N VAL A 34 6.10 7.29 -13.39
CA VAL A 34 5.98 7.84 -14.75
C VAL A 34 5.80 9.36 -14.71
N ALA A 35 4.98 9.88 -13.79
CA ALA A 35 4.83 11.31 -13.58
C ALA A 35 6.14 12.01 -13.18
N MET A 36 7.07 11.26 -12.56
CA MET A 36 8.42 11.72 -12.21
C MET A 36 9.44 11.51 -13.32
N GLY A 37 9.05 10.97 -14.47
CA GLY A 37 9.92 10.75 -15.63
C GLY A 37 10.47 9.34 -15.77
N ALA A 38 10.03 8.36 -14.97
CA ALA A 38 10.49 6.98 -15.08
C ALA A 38 9.88 6.27 -16.29
N ASN A 39 10.62 5.26 -16.80
CA ASN A 39 10.11 4.39 -17.85
C ASN A 39 9.10 3.39 -17.24
N PRO A 40 7.88 3.25 -17.81
CA PRO A 40 6.88 2.30 -17.31
C PRO A 40 7.38 0.86 -17.23
N LEU A 41 8.26 0.45 -18.13
CA LEU A 41 8.82 -0.90 -18.16
C LEU A 41 9.69 -1.23 -16.93
N THR A 42 10.21 -0.22 -16.25
CA THR A 42 10.99 -0.40 -15.02
C THR A 42 10.18 -1.13 -13.94
N PHE A 43 8.87 -0.91 -13.89
CA PHE A 43 8.00 -1.41 -12.83
C PHE A 43 7.54 -2.86 -13.03
N ILE A 44 7.70 -3.44 -14.22
CA ILE A 44 7.35 -4.84 -14.48
C ILE A 44 8.52 -5.81 -14.31
N GLY A 45 9.70 -5.32 -13.97
CA GLY A 45 10.89 -6.12 -13.71
C GLY A 45 11.11 -6.45 -12.23
N LEU A 46 12.31 -6.93 -11.91
CA LEU A 46 12.70 -7.31 -10.55
C LEU A 46 12.68 -6.14 -9.56
N SER A 47 13.02 -4.93 -10.03
CA SER A 47 13.01 -3.72 -9.20
C SER A 47 11.62 -3.15 -8.94
N GLY A 48 10.60 -3.62 -9.64
CA GLY A 48 9.20 -3.23 -9.45
C GLY A 48 8.38 -4.38 -8.89
N VAL A 49 7.81 -5.21 -9.77
CA VAL A 49 6.95 -6.34 -9.39
C VAL A 49 7.66 -7.30 -8.44
N GLY A 50 8.89 -7.69 -8.76
CA GLY A 50 9.65 -8.65 -7.95
C GLY A 50 9.86 -8.17 -6.53
N ASP A 51 10.33 -6.95 -6.36
CA ASP A 51 10.56 -6.34 -5.06
C ASP A 51 9.26 -6.19 -4.27
N LEU A 52 8.19 -5.75 -4.93
CA LEU A 52 6.88 -5.59 -4.29
C LEU A 52 6.32 -6.93 -3.79
N VAL A 53 6.41 -7.99 -4.60
CA VAL A 53 5.94 -9.33 -4.21
C VAL A 53 6.69 -9.83 -2.97
N VAL A 54 8.00 -9.73 -2.96
CA VAL A 54 8.82 -10.15 -1.82
C VAL A 54 8.46 -9.36 -0.57
N THR A 55 8.35 -8.04 -0.67
CA THR A 55 8.05 -7.18 0.48
C THR A 55 6.65 -7.40 1.04
N CYS A 56 5.66 -7.61 0.17
CA CYS A 56 4.27 -7.81 0.59
C CYS A 56 3.98 -9.20 1.15
N THR A 57 4.82 -10.19 0.83
CA THR A 57 4.60 -11.58 1.24
C THR A 57 5.56 -12.06 2.33
N SER A 58 6.62 -11.29 2.61
CA SER A 58 7.62 -11.69 3.60
C SER A 58 7.22 -11.31 5.02
N VAL A 59 7.20 -12.30 5.91
CA VAL A 59 7.03 -12.09 7.35
C VAL A 59 8.21 -11.33 7.99
N HIS A 60 9.30 -11.18 7.27
CA HIS A 60 10.48 -10.41 7.72
C HIS A 60 10.40 -8.92 7.35
N SER A 61 9.48 -8.54 6.47
CA SER A 61 9.25 -7.12 6.14
C SER A 61 8.67 -6.38 7.34
N ARG A 62 9.35 -5.32 7.78
CA ARG A 62 8.86 -4.47 8.87
C ARG A 62 7.55 -3.79 8.52
N ASN A 63 7.40 -3.34 7.28
CA ASN A 63 6.17 -2.74 6.80
C ASN A 63 5.01 -3.73 6.83
N TRP A 64 5.22 -4.95 6.32
CA TRP A 64 4.21 -6.00 6.38
C TRP A 64 3.83 -6.34 7.83
N ARG A 65 4.82 -6.51 8.70
CA ARG A 65 4.60 -6.84 10.12
C ARG A 65 3.80 -5.76 10.83
N ALA A 66 4.17 -4.50 10.64
CA ALA A 66 3.43 -3.38 11.22
C ALA A 66 1.98 -3.36 10.72
N GLY A 67 1.78 -3.51 9.41
CA GLY A 67 0.45 -3.61 8.82
C GLY A 67 -0.37 -4.77 9.39
N ASN A 68 0.26 -5.94 9.55
CA ASN A 68 -0.38 -7.13 10.10
C ASN A 68 -0.89 -6.89 11.53
N LEU A 69 -0.08 -6.29 12.38
CA LEU A 69 -0.48 -5.96 13.75
C LEU A 69 -1.60 -4.93 13.79
N LEU A 70 -1.56 -3.93 12.92
CA LEU A 70 -2.66 -2.97 12.77
C LEU A 70 -3.95 -3.66 12.33
N GLY A 71 -3.86 -4.57 11.37
CA GLY A 71 -5.00 -5.37 10.89
C GLY A 71 -5.60 -6.27 11.97
N GLN A 72 -4.80 -6.71 12.92
CA GLN A 72 -5.25 -7.47 14.09
C GLN A 72 -5.93 -6.60 15.15
N GLY A 73 -5.94 -5.29 14.97
CA GLY A 73 -6.60 -4.36 15.88
C GLY A 73 -5.69 -3.66 16.88
N GLN A 74 -4.38 -3.84 16.79
CA GLN A 74 -3.45 -3.13 17.69
C GLN A 74 -3.36 -1.64 17.33
N PRO A 75 -3.36 -0.74 18.31
CA PRO A 75 -3.19 0.69 18.06
C PRO A 75 -1.84 1.02 17.41
N LEU A 76 -1.82 1.99 16.51
CA LEU A 76 -0.61 2.39 15.80
C LEU A 76 0.55 2.73 16.72
N GLU A 77 0.30 3.48 17.80
CA GLU A 77 1.34 3.87 18.75
C GLU A 77 2.02 2.65 19.41
N GLU A 78 1.22 1.64 19.78
CA GLU A 78 1.74 0.40 20.34
C GLU A 78 2.53 -0.41 19.31
N VAL A 79 2.03 -0.48 18.08
CA VAL A 79 2.72 -1.19 17.00
C VAL A 79 4.10 -0.58 16.76
N LEU A 80 4.18 0.74 16.62
CA LEU A 80 5.45 1.42 16.37
C LEU A 80 6.41 1.32 17.56
N ALA A 81 5.89 1.42 18.78
CA ALA A 81 6.71 1.29 19.99
C ALA A 81 7.31 -0.11 20.13
N ASN A 82 6.58 -1.15 19.75
CA ASN A 82 6.98 -2.55 19.93
C ASN A 82 7.80 -3.12 18.77
N MET A 83 7.89 -2.41 17.64
CA MET A 83 8.66 -2.90 16.49
C MET A 83 10.16 -2.91 16.71
N GLY A 84 10.68 -2.12 17.63
CA GLY A 84 12.11 -2.04 17.98
C GLY A 84 12.99 -1.40 16.90
N MET A 85 12.46 -1.14 15.71
CA MET A 85 13.14 -0.53 14.57
C MET A 85 12.15 0.35 13.81
N VAL A 86 12.68 1.29 13.03
CA VAL A 86 11.85 2.20 12.22
C VAL A 86 11.05 1.42 11.17
N VAL A 87 9.76 1.72 11.09
CA VAL A 87 8.89 1.26 10.00
C VAL A 87 8.91 2.33 8.91
N GLU A 88 9.74 2.12 7.91
CA GLU A 88 10.00 3.13 6.87
C GLU A 88 8.77 3.50 6.05
N GLY A 89 7.85 2.54 5.86
CA GLY A 89 6.61 2.75 5.12
C GLY A 89 5.71 3.83 5.70
N VAL A 90 5.82 4.14 6.99
CA VAL A 90 5.06 5.23 7.63
C VAL A 90 5.47 6.57 7.03
N ALA A 91 6.77 6.89 7.03
CA ALA A 91 7.29 8.12 6.44
C ALA A 91 7.14 8.15 4.92
N THR A 92 7.37 7.02 4.26
CA THR A 92 7.23 6.88 2.80
C THR A 92 5.80 7.14 2.36
N THR A 93 4.81 6.67 3.10
CA THR A 93 3.40 6.91 2.80
C THR A 93 3.09 8.41 2.76
N LYS A 94 3.56 9.15 3.75
CA LYS A 94 3.39 10.61 3.80
C LYS A 94 4.06 11.29 2.61
N ALA A 95 5.30 10.95 2.33
CA ALA A 95 6.06 11.51 1.21
C ALA A 95 5.37 11.21 -0.13
N ALA A 96 4.87 10.00 -0.31
CA ALA A 96 4.18 9.60 -1.54
C ALA A 96 2.88 10.37 -1.74
N VAL A 97 2.09 10.57 -0.69
CA VAL A 97 0.85 11.35 -0.76
C VAL A 97 1.14 12.81 -1.12
N GLU A 98 2.12 13.43 -0.48
CA GLU A 98 2.51 14.81 -0.76
C GLU A 98 2.98 14.97 -2.21
N LEU A 99 3.81 14.05 -2.69
CA LEU A 99 4.33 14.07 -4.06
C LEU A 99 3.21 13.84 -5.09
N ALA A 100 2.31 12.90 -4.82
CA ALA A 100 1.17 12.64 -5.67
C ALA A 100 0.26 13.86 -5.81
N GLN A 101 0.03 14.60 -4.72
CA GLN A 101 -0.73 15.85 -4.75
C GLN A 101 -0.05 16.90 -5.61
N GLN A 102 1.28 17.05 -5.50
CA GLN A 102 2.05 18.01 -6.31
C GLN A 102 1.99 17.68 -7.81
N LEU A 103 2.00 16.41 -8.16
CA LEU A 103 2.03 15.93 -9.54
C LEU A 103 0.64 15.63 -10.12
N GLY A 104 -0.42 15.78 -9.35
CA GLY A 104 -1.79 15.49 -9.78
C GLY A 104 -2.04 14.02 -10.06
N VAL A 105 -1.36 13.12 -9.34
CA VAL A 105 -1.48 11.66 -9.50
C VAL A 105 -2.45 11.10 -8.45
N GLU A 106 -3.38 10.26 -8.89
CA GLU A 106 -4.28 9.54 -7.98
C GLU A 106 -3.61 8.28 -7.44
N MET A 107 -3.58 8.15 -6.11
CA MET A 107 -3.04 6.99 -5.41
C MET A 107 -4.01 6.56 -4.30
N PRO A 108 -5.15 5.93 -4.65
CA PRO A 108 -6.22 5.65 -3.68
C PRO A 108 -5.80 4.75 -2.52
N ILE A 109 -5.06 3.68 -2.77
CA ILE A 109 -4.58 2.78 -1.70
C ILE A 109 -3.62 3.53 -0.79
N THR A 110 -2.66 4.24 -1.36
CA THR A 110 -1.68 5.03 -0.61
C THR A 110 -2.37 6.09 0.24
N GLN A 111 -3.38 6.77 -0.32
CA GLN A 111 -4.17 7.76 0.42
C GLN A 111 -4.93 7.14 1.59
N THR A 112 -5.52 5.96 1.38
CA THR A 112 -6.24 5.25 2.44
C THR A 112 -5.30 4.83 3.57
N ILE A 113 -4.12 4.32 3.24
CA ILE A 113 -3.08 3.99 4.23
C ILE A 113 -2.65 5.24 4.99
N TYR A 114 -2.44 6.35 4.29
CA TYR A 114 -2.12 7.64 4.91
C TYR A 114 -3.19 8.06 5.92
N ASN A 115 -4.46 7.92 5.58
CA ASN A 115 -5.56 8.28 6.47
C ASN A 115 -5.57 7.42 7.75
N VAL A 116 -5.26 6.15 7.63
CA VAL A 116 -5.11 5.25 8.81
C VAL A 116 -3.94 5.70 9.69
N LEU A 117 -2.78 6.00 9.08
CA LEU A 117 -1.55 6.32 9.81
C LEU A 117 -1.56 7.71 10.45
N TYR A 118 -2.11 8.71 9.77
CA TYR A 118 -1.98 10.12 10.15
C TYR A 118 -3.28 10.81 10.52
N ASN A 119 -4.42 10.32 10.05
CA ASN A 119 -5.73 10.93 10.29
C ASN A 119 -6.64 10.11 11.21
N GLY A 120 -6.15 9.02 11.76
CA GLY A 120 -6.90 8.20 12.71
C GLY A 120 -8.11 7.48 12.11
N GLU A 121 -8.13 7.26 10.78
CA GLU A 121 -9.21 6.53 10.13
C GLU A 121 -9.26 5.08 10.64
N ASP A 122 -10.48 4.57 10.86
CA ASP A 122 -10.70 3.20 11.30
C ASP A 122 -10.24 2.20 10.22
N ILE A 123 -9.46 1.19 10.64
CA ILE A 123 -8.90 0.18 9.75
C ILE A 123 -10.00 -0.61 9.03
N LYS A 124 -11.09 -0.94 9.70
CA LYS A 124 -12.20 -1.68 9.07
C LYS A 124 -12.85 -0.88 7.96
N LYS A 125 -13.05 0.41 8.18
CA LYS A 125 -13.57 1.34 7.17
C LYS A 125 -12.60 1.47 6.01
N ALA A 126 -11.32 1.65 6.28
CA ALA A 126 -10.27 1.76 5.28
C ALA A 126 -10.20 0.51 4.39
N ALA A 127 -10.22 -0.67 4.99
CA ALA A 127 -10.22 -1.94 4.26
C ALA A 127 -11.44 -2.08 3.35
N LYS A 128 -12.60 -1.69 3.84
CA LYS A 128 -13.85 -1.70 3.06
C LYS A 128 -13.77 -0.76 1.85
N GLU A 129 -13.22 0.43 2.02
CA GLU A 129 -13.02 1.39 0.92
C GLU A 129 -12.11 0.81 -0.16
N ILE A 130 -11.01 0.18 0.22
CA ILE A 130 -10.07 -0.46 -0.72
C ILE A 130 -10.78 -1.57 -1.50
N MET A 131 -11.58 -2.41 -0.83
CA MET A 131 -12.27 -3.53 -1.47
C MET A 131 -13.38 -3.08 -2.43
N LEU A 132 -14.09 -1.99 -2.12
CA LEU A 132 -15.17 -1.49 -2.98
C LEU A 132 -14.68 -0.84 -4.27
N ARG A 133 -13.40 -0.51 -4.39
CA ARG A 133 -12.83 0.10 -5.60
C ARG A 133 -12.43 -0.91 -6.67
N ASP A 134 -12.66 -2.22 -6.45
CA ASP A 134 -12.23 -3.30 -7.35
C ASP A 134 -12.77 -3.19 -8.79
N GLY A 135 -13.97 -2.65 -8.97
CA GLY A 135 -14.61 -2.63 -10.29
C GLY A 135 -14.16 -1.51 -11.22
N LYS A 136 -13.42 -0.50 -10.74
CA LYS A 136 -13.09 0.69 -11.55
C LYS A 136 -11.71 0.65 -12.20
N MET A 137 -10.76 -0.14 -11.69
CA MET A 137 -9.36 -0.04 -12.09
C MET A 137 -8.93 -1.00 -13.20
N GLU A 138 -9.64 -2.09 -13.43
CA GLU A 138 -9.33 -3.01 -14.53
C GLU A 138 -9.59 -2.38 -15.92
N ASN A 139 -10.51 -1.42 -15.99
CA ASN A 139 -10.86 -0.76 -17.24
C ASN A 139 -9.90 0.35 -17.68
N GLU A 140 -9.07 0.87 -16.81
CA GLU A 140 -8.11 1.94 -17.15
C GLU A 140 -6.90 1.43 -17.92
N PHE A 141 -6.52 0.16 -17.74
CA PHE A 141 -5.40 -0.44 -18.48
C PHE A 141 -5.76 -0.97 -19.86
N SER A 142 -7.03 -1.19 -20.15
CA SER A 142 -7.46 -1.76 -21.43
C SER A 142 -7.66 -0.75 -22.55
N LEU A 143 -7.56 0.56 -22.28
CA LEU A 143 -7.86 1.63 -23.24
C LEU A 143 -6.70 2.60 -23.52
N ARG A 144 -5.53 2.31 -23.02
CA ARG A 144 -4.32 3.09 -23.28
C ARG A 144 -3.16 2.20 -23.72
#